data_a7933ba27856e8b21bf3087d65257ffe
#
_entry.id   a7933ba27856e8b21bf3087d65257ffe
#
_cell.length_a   1.000
_cell.length_b   1.000
_cell.length_c   1.000
_cell.angle_alpha   90.00
_cell.angle_beta   90.00
_cell.angle_gamma   90.00
#
_symmetry.space_group_name_H-M   'P 1'
#
loop_
_entity.id
_entity.type
_entity.pdbx_description
1 polymer ?
#
loop_
_entity_poly.entity_id
_entity_poly.type
_entity_poly.pdbx_seq_one_letter_code
_entity_poly.pdbx_strand_id
1 'polypeptide(L)'
;QKSGLTLEEENTFHKEMINSPDLYDYIRENRAQYSCFVFIPYMFGTTYWGVQACPGQAVLIPCFHDESYAHMKTFRTVYSEVAGMLFNAQPEQDLTEHLCDTSRMKTEVMGLGMDTKLTYDADRFRKKYNINDPFILYAGRKDKGKNIDTLVQYFKRYKQNEQDNLKLVLIGGGELEIPTEIKNDVYDLGFVDLQDKYDAYGAATLLCQPSKNESFSFVIMESWLCRRPVLVHEGCAVTKNFVSCCNGGLY
;
A
#
# COMPACT_ATOMS: atom_id res chain seq x y z
N GLN A 1 18.45 2.91 5.71
CA GLN A 1 18.81 4.12 4.95
C GLN A 1 18.68 5.34 5.87
N LYS A 2 19.54 6.34 5.72
CA LYS A 2 19.34 7.66 6.33
C LYS A 2 18.60 8.51 5.30
N SER A 3 17.76 9.46 5.74
CA SER A 3 17.06 10.38 4.82
C SER A 3 18.02 11.16 3.91
N GLY A 4 19.26 11.36 4.37
CA GLY A 4 20.27 12.15 3.66
C GLY A 4 20.03 13.66 3.73
N LEU A 5 18.90 14.08 4.33
CA LEU A 5 18.51 15.47 4.47
C LEU A 5 19.12 16.11 5.73
N THR A 6 19.40 17.40 5.64
CA THR A 6 19.70 18.23 6.80
C THR A 6 18.43 18.52 7.60
N LEU A 7 18.57 18.93 8.85
CA LEU A 7 17.42 19.30 9.68
C LEU A 7 16.61 20.48 9.08
N GLU A 8 17.27 21.38 8.38
CA GLU A 8 16.63 22.52 7.71
C GLU A 8 15.76 22.05 6.53
N GLU A 9 16.27 21.11 5.73
CA GLU A 9 15.52 20.50 4.62
C GLU A 9 14.34 19.69 5.13
N GLU A 10 14.50 18.90 6.20
CA GLU A 10 13.38 18.19 6.83
C GLU A 10 12.30 19.15 7.35
N ASN A 11 12.69 20.28 7.97
CA ASN A 11 11.75 21.29 8.43
C ASN A 11 11.03 22.00 7.27
N THR A 12 11.73 22.24 6.16
CA THR A 12 11.12 22.78 4.95
C THR A 12 10.08 21.81 4.39
N PHE A 13 10.42 20.53 4.30
CA PHE A 13 9.48 19.48 3.90
C PHE A 13 8.18 19.52 4.71
N HIS A 14 8.27 19.60 6.05
CA HIS A 14 7.06 19.64 6.90
C HIS A 14 6.22 20.91 6.74
N LYS A 15 6.85 22.02 6.39
CA LYS A 15 6.12 23.30 6.15
C LYS A 15 5.41 23.32 4.80
N GLU A 16 5.99 22.66 3.79
CA GLU A 16 5.47 22.63 2.42
C GLU A 16 4.49 21.49 2.16
N MET A 17 4.44 20.49 3.04
CA MET A 17 3.45 19.43 2.96
C MET A 17 2.04 19.93 3.24
N ILE A 18 1.03 19.10 2.89
CA ILE A 18 -0.38 19.37 3.23
C ILE A 18 -0.47 19.78 4.69
N ASN A 19 -0.95 20.99 4.92
CA ASN A 19 -0.90 21.67 6.22
C ASN A 19 -2.22 22.38 6.51
N SER A 20 -2.58 22.50 7.78
CA SER A 20 -3.81 23.18 8.23
C SER A 20 -3.60 23.82 9.62
N PRO A 21 -3.07 25.05 9.69
CA PRO A 21 -2.86 25.74 10.97
C PRO A 21 -4.12 25.81 11.84
N ASP A 22 -5.27 26.12 11.25
CA ASP A 22 -6.56 26.22 11.96
C ASP A 22 -6.93 24.88 12.64
N LEU A 23 -6.57 23.73 12.06
CA LEU A 23 -6.76 22.43 12.69
C LEU A 23 -5.95 22.31 13.99
N TYR A 24 -4.71 22.78 13.98
CA TYR A 24 -3.83 22.67 15.16
C TYR A 24 -4.28 23.60 16.27
N ASP A 25 -4.77 24.79 15.95
CA ASP A 25 -5.34 25.71 16.90
C ASP A 25 -6.64 25.15 17.49
N TYR A 26 -7.51 24.61 16.65
CA TYR A 26 -8.70 23.89 17.11
C TYR A 26 -8.36 22.75 18.09
N ILE A 27 -7.37 21.93 17.76
CA ILE A 27 -6.93 20.83 18.63
C ILE A 27 -6.47 21.38 19.99
N ARG A 28 -5.60 22.40 20.02
CA ARG A 28 -5.08 23.00 21.25
C ARG A 28 -6.20 23.54 22.15
N GLU A 29 -7.15 24.24 21.55
CA GLU A 29 -8.26 24.88 22.27
C GLU A 29 -9.29 23.89 22.80
N ASN A 30 -9.51 22.77 22.07
CA ASN A 30 -10.59 21.84 22.34
C ASN A 30 -10.14 20.49 22.88
N ARG A 31 -8.84 20.25 23.06
CA ARG A 31 -8.31 18.91 23.43
C ARG A 31 -8.93 18.31 24.69
N ALA A 32 -9.40 19.13 25.63
CA ALA A 32 -10.07 18.67 26.85
C ALA A 32 -11.43 17.98 26.58
N GLN A 33 -12.01 18.18 25.41
CA GLN A 33 -13.30 17.59 25.01
C GLN A 33 -13.13 16.20 24.37
N TYR A 34 -11.90 15.78 24.08
CA TYR A 34 -11.60 14.54 23.39
C TYR A 34 -10.76 13.60 24.26
N SER A 35 -11.06 12.31 24.19
CA SER A 35 -10.25 11.29 24.87
C SER A 35 -8.92 11.06 24.16
N CYS A 36 -8.91 11.11 22.83
CA CYS A 36 -7.70 11.02 22.00
C CYS A 36 -7.95 11.64 20.62
N PHE A 37 -6.87 11.88 19.89
CA PHE A 37 -6.86 12.28 18.49
C PHE A 37 -6.14 11.20 17.69
N VAL A 38 -6.77 10.70 16.63
CA VAL A 38 -6.19 9.67 15.76
C VAL A 38 -5.69 10.33 14.49
N PHE A 39 -4.43 10.08 14.16
CA PHE A 39 -3.77 10.62 12.98
C PHE A 39 -3.36 9.49 12.02
N ILE A 40 -3.52 9.73 10.70
CA ILE A 40 -3.17 8.81 9.63
C ILE A 40 -2.90 9.58 8.33
N PRO A 41 -1.91 9.25 7.52
CA PRO A 41 -0.67 8.52 7.81
C PRO A 41 0.43 9.44 8.36
N TYR A 42 1.64 8.92 8.54
CA TYR A 42 2.76 9.62 9.18
C TYR A 42 3.28 10.84 8.42
N MET A 43 3.30 10.80 7.09
CA MET A 43 4.09 11.70 6.25
C MET A 43 3.49 13.10 6.03
N PHE A 44 2.24 13.34 6.38
CA PHE A 44 1.59 14.61 6.11
C PHE A 44 1.83 15.65 7.22
N GLY A 45 1.94 16.93 6.81
CA GLY A 45 2.07 18.03 7.75
C GLY A 45 0.92 18.11 8.75
N THR A 46 -0.31 17.78 8.33
CA THR A 46 -1.47 17.68 9.24
C THR A 46 -1.25 16.67 10.37
N THR A 47 -0.59 15.57 10.11
CA THR A 47 -0.20 14.58 11.14
C THR A 47 0.97 15.10 11.98
N TYR A 48 2.05 15.55 11.34
CA TYR A 48 3.27 16.00 12.02
C TYR A 48 3.01 17.14 13.00
N TRP A 49 2.28 18.17 12.57
CA TRP A 49 1.95 19.32 13.43
C TRP A 49 0.77 19.03 14.36
N GLY A 50 -0.19 18.21 13.92
CA GLY A 50 -1.35 17.83 14.72
C GLY A 50 -0.98 17.02 15.97
N VAL A 51 -0.08 16.06 15.84
CA VAL A 51 0.47 15.28 16.98
C VAL A 51 1.09 16.22 18.03
N GLN A 52 1.84 17.23 17.59
CA GLN A 52 2.47 18.21 18.48
C GLN A 52 1.47 19.16 19.16
N ALA A 53 0.27 19.30 18.63
CA ALA A 53 -0.80 20.10 19.24
C ALA A 53 -1.49 19.39 20.41
N CYS A 54 -1.38 18.06 20.53
CA CYS A 54 -2.01 17.25 21.57
C CYS A 54 -1.08 16.14 22.14
N PRO A 55 0.11 16.50 22.65
CA PRO A 55 1.04 15.52 23.18
C PRO A 55 0.37 14.69 24.30
N GLY A 56 0.58 13.38 24.30
CA GLY A 56 -0.04 12.45 25.25
C GLY A 56 -1.50 12.09 24.98
N GLN A 57 -2.15 12.69 23.97
CA GLN A 57 -3.49 12.31 23.50
C GLN A 57 -3.48 11.86 22.03
N ALA A 58 -2.34 11.97 21.34
CA ALA A 58 -2.20 11.52 19.95
C ALA A 58 -2.04 10.02 19.87
N VAL A 59 -2.84 9.37 19.02
CA VAL A 59 -2.68 7.98 18.58
C VAL A 59 -2.38 8.01 17.09
N LEU A 60 -1.32 7.34 16.67
CA LEU A 60 -0.88 7.34 15.30
C LEU A 60 -1.14 5.99 14.62
N ILE A 61 -1.72 6.01 13.42
CA ILE A 61 -1.72 4.91 12.48
C ILE A 61 -0.73 5.28 11.37
N PRO A 62 0.55 4.92 11.50
CA PRO A 62 1.60 5.56 10.73
C PRO A 62 1.58 5.20 9.25
N CYS A 63 1.21 4.00 8.89
CA CYS A 63 1.36 3.46 7.53
C CYS A 63 2.82 3.49 7.07
N PHE A 64 3.77 3.22 7.95
CA PHE A 64 5.20 3.20 7.63
C PHE A 64 5.56 2.08 6.67
N HIS A 65 6.47 2.39 5.77
CA HIS A 65 7.24 1.42 5.01
C HIS A 65 8.67 1.95 4.83
N ASP A 66 9.61 1.07 4.47
CA ASP A 66 11.03 1.41 4.42
C ASP A 66 11.35 2.30 3.21
N GLU A 67 11.03 3.57 3.35
CA GLU A 67 11.30 4.64 2.38
C GLU A 67 12.09 5.78 3.02
N SER A 68 12.70 6.63 2.20
CA SER A 68 13.59 7.70 2.67
C SER A 68 12.94 8.65 3.67
N TYR A 69 11.66 8.97 3.51
CA TYR A 69 10.92 9.87 4.41
C TYR A 69 10.78 9.29 5.83
N ALA A 70 10.54 7.98 5.96
CA ALA A 70 10.41 7.33 7.26
C ALA A 70 11.68 7.46 8.12
N HIS A 71 12.83 7.67 7.48
CA HIS A 71 14.13 7.84 8.15
C HIS A 71 14.44 9.29 8.54
N MET A 72 13.54 10.24 8.32
CA MET A 72 13.73 11.63 8.76
C MET A 72 13.83 11.69 10.30
N LYS A 73 14.82 12.44 10.79
CA LYS A 73 15.05 12.61 12.22
C LYS A 73 13.88 13.29 12.92
N THR A 74 13.25 14.25 12.24
CA THR A 74 12.12 15.03 12.75
C THR A 74 10.90 14.14 13.00
N PHE A 75 10.55 13.25 12.08
CA PHE A 75 9.48 12.24 12.31
C PHE A 75 9.80 11.34 13.49
N ARG A 76 11.00 10.80 13.56
CA ARG A 76 11.42 9.91 14.64
C ARG A 76 11.31 10.59 15.99
N THR A 77 11.70 11.85 16.09
CA THR A 77 11.61 12.61 17.34
C THR A 77 10.17 12.86 17.74
N VAL A 78 9.34 13.38 16.83
CA VAL A 78 7.95 13.77 17.14
C VAL A 78 7.10 12.54 17.44
N TYR A 79 7.26 11.45 16.69
CA TYR A 79 6.42 10.27 16.85
C TYR A 79 6.84 9.38 18.02
N SER A 80 8.00 9.58 18.61
CA SER A 80 8.35 8.95 19.90
C SER A 80 7.60 9.55 21.11
N GLU A 81 6.86 10.66 20.92
CA GLU A 81 6.12 11.34 21.99
C GLU A 81 4.60 11.08 21.93
N VAL A 82 4.10 10.23 21.02
CA VAL A 82 2.66 9.91 20.94
C VAL A 82 2.23 8.97 22.07
N ALA A 83 0.94 9.00 22.41
CA ALA A 83 0.38 8.12 23.44
C ALA A 83 0.32 6.65 23.00
N GLY A 84 0.23 6.40 21.70
CA GLY A 84 0.23 5.04 21.16
C GLY A 84 0.29 4.99 19.65
N MET A 85 0.60 3.80 19.11
CA MET A 85 0.58 3.51 17.68
C MET A 85 -0.18 2.24 17.38
N LEU A 86 -0.96 2.28 16.30
CA LEU A 86 -1.70 1.14 15.77
C LEU A 86 -1.15 0.80 14.37
N PHE A 87 -0.73 -0.43 14.17
CA PHE A 87 -0.08 -0.86 12.94
C PHE A 87 -1.00 -1.69 12.08
N ASN A 88 -0.81 -1.61 10.76
CA ASN A 88 -1.55 -2.38 9.79
C ASN A 88 -1.00 -3.82 9.65
N ALA A 89 0.28 -4.03 9.98
CA ALA A 89 0.95 -5.31 9.86
C ALA A 89 2.14 -5.41 10.81
N GLN A 90 2.52 -6.63 11.19
CA GLN A 90 3.68 -6.86 12.06
C GLN A 90 5.00 -6.26 11.50
N PRO A 91 5.35 -6.40 10.21
CA PRO A 91 6.56 -5.78 9.68
C PRO A 91 6.57 -4.24 9.72
N GLU A 92 5.40 -3.60 9.76
CA GLU A 92 5.29 -2.17 9.98
C GLU A 92 5.66 -1.81 11.43
N GLN A 93 5.18 -2.58 12.41
CA GLN A 93 5.59 -2.43 13.81
C GLN A 93 7.09 -2.63 13.97
N ASP A 94 7.63 -3.73 13.43
CA ASP A 94 9.05 -4.06 13.51
C ASP A 94 9.93 -2.94 12.93
N LEU A 95 9.54 -2.36 11.79
CA LEU A 95 10.21 -1.21 11.20
C LEU A 95 10.13 0.01 12.13
N THR A 96 8.96 0.28 12.69
CA THR A 96 8.73 1.44 13.55
C THR A 96 9.58 1.38 14.82
N GLU A 97 9.70 0.21 15.44
CA GLU A 97 10.54 -0.01 16.62
C GLU A 97 12.05 0.21 16.33
N HIS A 98 12.46 0.05 15.06
CA HIS A 98 13.81 0.43 14.63
C HIS A 98 13.96 1.94 14.35
N LEU A 99 12.89 2.62 14.02
CA LEU A 99 12.90 4.04 13.65
C LEU A 99 12.67 4.97 14.86
N CYS A 100 11.74 4.62 15.73
CA CYS A 100 11.26 5.44 16.84
C CYS A 100 11.47 4.73 18.18
N ASP A 101 11.66 5.50 19.26
CA ASP A 101 11.59 4.96 20.61
C ASP A 101 10.11 4.73 20.98
N THR A 102 9.70 3.46 20.99
CA THR A 102 8.32 3.05 21.33
C THR A 102 8.15 2.62 22.78
N SER A 103 9.21 2.68 23.60
CA SER A 103 9.24 2.14 24.97
C SER A 103 8.24 2.80 25.93
N ARG A 104 7.79 4.02 25.62
CA ARG A 104 6.90 4.83 26.48
C ARG A 104 5.45 4.85 26.01
N MET A 105 5.13 4.20 24.89
CA MET A 105 3.80 4.23 24.30
C MET A 105 3.17 2.83 24.23
N LYS A 106 1.87 2.78 24.00
CA LYS A 106 1.19 1.52 23.69
C LYS A 106 1.25 1.26 22.20
N THR A 107 1.61 0.05 21.82
CA THR A 107 1.66 -0.38 20.40
C THR A 107 0.82 -1.62 20.20
N GLU A 108 0.12 -1.72 19.09
CA GLU A 108 -0.71 -2.89 18.73
C GLU A 108 -0.78 -3.06 17.22
N VAL A 109 -0.75 -4.29 16.73
CA VAL A 109 -1.03 -4.61 15.32
C VAL A 109 -2.52 -4.87 15.17
N MET A 110 -3.23 -3.90 14.64
CA MET A 110 -4.68 -3.93 14.48
C MET A 110 -5.13 -4.52 13.13
N GLY A 111 -4.32 -4.32 12.10
CA GLY A 111 -4.73 -4.55 10.72
C GLY A 111 -5.72 -3.50 10.21
N LEU A 112 -6.31 -3.78 9.05
CA LEU A 112 -7.36 -2.94 8.47
C LEU A 112 -8.63 -3.77 8.22
N GLY A 113 -9.77 -3.20 8.55
CA GLY A 113 -11.07 -3.79 8.26
C GLY A 113 -11.40 -3.74 6.76
N MET A 114 -12.05 -4.77 6.25
CA MET A 114 -12.56 -4.80 4.89
C MET A 114 -13.93 -5.47 4.82
N ASP A 115 -14.69 -5.12 3.79
CA ASP A 115 -15.94 -5.83 3.50
C ASP A 115 -15.62 -7.20 2.91
N THR A 116 -16.07 -8.24 3.58
CA THR A 116 -15.91 -9.63 3.14
C THR A 116 -17.07 -10.15 2.30
N LYS A 117 -18.14 -9.38 2.14
CA LYS A 117 -19.36 -9.76 1.40
C LYS A 117 -19.27 -9.40 -0.08
N LEU A 118 -18.12 -9.62 -0.70
CA LEU A 118 -17.97 -9.41 -2.14
C LEU A 118 -18.49 -10.64 -2.92
N THR A 119 -19.03 -10.38 -4.09
CA THR A 119 -19.44 -11.40 -5.06
C THR A 119 -18.65 -11.23 -6.33
N TYR A 120 -18.34 -12.33 -7.01
CA TYR A 120 -17.62 -12.30 -8.27
C TYR A 120 -18.13 -13.37 -9.23
N ASP A 121 -17.98 -13.10 -10.53
CA ASP A 121 -18.35 -13.99 -11.61
C ASP A 121 -17.30 -13.93 -12.72
N ALA A 122 -16.51 -15.00 -12.83
CA ALA A 122 -15.42 -15.11 -13.81
C ALA A 122 -15.95 -15.10 -15.26
N ASP A 123 -17.09 -15.71 -15.52
CA ASP A 123 -17.66 -15.80 -16.88
C ASP A 123 -18.19 -14.43 -17.34
N ARG A 124 -18.75 -13.65 -16.41
CA ARG A 124 -19.17 -12.26 -16.70
C ARG A 124 -17.99 -11.40 -17.13
N PHE A 125 -16.84 -11.47 -16.41
CA PHE A 125 -15.62 -10.77 -16.80
C PHE A 125 -15.14 -11.20 -18.18
N ARG A 126 -14.98 -12.51 -18.39
CA ARG A 126 -14.51 -13.06 -19.65
C ARG A 126 -15.36 -12.63 -20.85
N LYS A 127 -16.67 -12.69 -20.69
CA LYS A 127 -17.63 -12.29 -21.71
C LYS A 127 -17.57 -10.77 -21.98
N LYS A 128 -17.52 -9.95 -20.93
CA LYS A 128 -17.52 -8.47 -21.05
C LYS A 128 -16.29 -7.95 -21.77
N TYR A 129 -15.12 -8.48 -21.44
CA TYR A 129 -13.84 -8.01 -21.96
C TYR A 129 -13.26 -8.88 -23.08
N ASN A 130 -13.98 -9.95 -23.46
CA ASN A 130 -13.54 -10.92 -24.48
C ASN A 130 -12.15 -11.52 -24.18
N ILE A 131 -11.88 -11.84 -22.92
CA ILE A 131 -10.61 -12.42 -22.45
C ILE A 131 -10.88 -13.85 -21.98
N ASN A 132 -10.61 -14.83 -22.86
CA ASN A 132 -10.86 -16.25 -22.59
C ASN A 132 -9.62 -17.01 -22.15
N ASP A 133 -8.45 -16.53 -22.51
CA ASP A 133 -7.16 -17.12 -22.14
C ASP A 133 -6.91 -16.99 -20.62
N PRO A 134 -6.06 -17.86 -20.03
CA PRO A 134 -5.58 -17.67 -18.67
C PRO A 134 -4.78 -16.37 -18.54
N PHE A 135 -4.91 -15.69 -17.41
CA PHE A 135 -4.18 -14.43 -17.23
C PHE A 135 -3.70 -14.20 -15.79
N ILE A 136 -2.60 -13.46 -15.70
CA ILE A 136 -2.13 -12.80 -14.47
C ILE A 136 -2.83 -11.46 -14.37
N LEU A 137 -3.39 -11.14 -13.20
CA LEU A 137 -4.01 -9.85 -12.93
C LEU A 137 -3.05 -8.93 -12.18
N TYR A 138 -2.98 -7.69 -12.59
CA TYR A 138 -2.48 -6.58 -11.78
C TYR A 138 -3.63 -5.63 -11.48
N ALA A 139 -3.79 -5.22 -10.22
CA ALA A 139 -4.82 -4.30 -9.77
C ALA A 139 -4.21 -3.17 -8.94
N GLY A 140 -4.17 -1.96 -9.48
CA GLY A 140 -3.60 -0.81 -8.78
C GLY A 140 -3.22 0.34 -9.69
N ARG A 141 -2.71 1.43 -9.11
CA ARG A 141 -2.15 2.53 -9.89
C ARG A 141 -0.93 2.07 -10.68
N LYS A 142 -0.82 2.51 -11.91
CA LYS A 142 0.31 2.23 -12.79
C LYS A 142 1.35 3.32 -12.64
N ASP A 143 2.07 3.31 -11.52
CA ASP A 143 3.14 4.25 -11.23
C ASP A 143 4.43 3.54 -10.76
N LYS A 144 5.54 4.27 -10.75
CA LYS A 144 6.85 3.73 -10.36
C LYS A 144 6.88 3.22 -8.91
N GLY A 145 6.08 3.81 -8.00
CA GLY A 145 5.98 3.37 -6.62
C GLY A 145 5.38 1.97 -6.49
N LYS A 146 4.53 1.58 -7.45
CA LYS A 146 3.94 0.23 -7.54
C LYS A 146 4.80 -0.78 -8.31
N ASN A 147 5.95 -0.37 -8.83
CA ASN A 147 6.92 -1.24 -9.51
C ASN A 147 6.34 -2.05 -10.69
N ILE A 148 5.31 -1.51 -11.35
CA ILE A 148 4.60 -2.16 -12.46
C ILE A 148 5.51 -2.40 -13.66
N ASP A 149 6.49 -1.52 -13.90
CA ASP A 149 7.47 -1.66 -14.96
C ASP A 149 8.23 -2.99 -14.85
N THR A 150 8.57 -3.41 -13.64
CA THR A 150 9.25 -4.70 -13.38
C THR A 150 8.35 -5.87 -13.78
N LEU A 151 7.05 -5.82 -13.45
CA LEU A 151 6.11 -6.87 -13.86
C LEU A 151 6.05 -6.99 -15.39
N VAL A 152 5.93 -5.85 -16.10
CA VAL A 152 5.87 -5.84 -17.57
C VAL A 152 7.15 -6.41 -18.19
N GLN A 153 8.33 -6.05 -17.64
CA GLN A 153 9.61 -6.59 -18.13
C GLN A 153 9.75 -8.10 -17.86
N TYR A 154 9.30 -8.58 -16.70
CA TYR A 154 9.31 -10.00 -16.41
C TYR A 154 8.31 -10.78 -17.27
N PHE A 155 7.12 -10.23 -17.50
CA PHE A 155 6.14 -10.82 -18.40
C PHE A 155 6.66 -10.89 -19.84
N LYS A 156 7.33 -9.82 -20.33
CA LYS A 156 8.01 -9.83 -21.63
C LYS A 156 9.03 -10.96 -21.70
N ARG A 157 9.89 -11.10 -20.68
CA ARG A 157 10.89 -12.18 -20.65
C ARG A 157 10.24 -13.56 -20.59
N TYR A 158 9.15 -13.70 -19.84
CA TYR A 158 8.37 -14.93 -19.79
C TYR A 158 7.87 -15.32 -21.20
N LYS A 159 7.23 -14.40 -21.91
CA LYS A 159 6.71 -14.64 -23.29
C LYS A 159 7.79 -14.91 -24.33
N GLN A 160 9.03 -14.50 -24.08
CA GLN A 160 10.17 -14.86 -24.94
C GLN A 160 10.61 -16.31 -24.75
N ASN A 161 10.41 -16.86 -23.56
CA ASN A 161 10.86 -18.22 -23.21
C ASN A 161 9.75 -19.27 -23.36
N GLU A 162 8.50 -18.87 -23.12
CA GLU A 162 7.35 -19.78 -23.08
C GLU A 162 6.37 -19.46 -24.22
N GLN A 163 5.97 -20.51 -24.95
CA GLN A 163 5.02 -20.41 -26.07
C GLN A 163 3.63 -20.88 -25.60
N ASP A 164 3.04 -20.12 -24.71
CA ASP A 164 1.67 -20.36 -24.23
C ASP A 164 0.75 -19.15 -24.49
N ASN A 165 -0.52 -19.26 -24.12
CA ASN A 165 -1.52 -18.20 -24.23
C ASN A 165 -1.76 -17.43 -22.94
N LEU A 166 -0.85 -17.48 -21.96
CA LEU A 166 -0.96 -16.67 -20.76
C LEU A 166 -0.97 -15.18 -21.12
N LYS A 167 -1.92 -14.45 -20.55
CA LYS A 167 -2.09 -12.99 -20.74
C LYS A 167 -1.76 -12.24 -19.47
N LEU A 168 -1.52 -10.95 -19.62
CA LEU A 168 -1.41 -10.00 -18.51
C LEU A 168 -2.57 -9.01 -18.62
N VAL A 169 -3.38 -8.93 -17.57
CA VAL A 169 -4.49 -7.98 -17.47
C VAL A 169 -4.16 -6.94 -16.42
N LEU A 170 -4.25 -5.66 -16.79
CA LEU A 170 -3.96 -4.52 -15.95
C LEU A 170 -5.23 -3.74 -15.70
N ILE A 171 -5.59 -3.52 -14.42
CA ILE A 171 -6.70 -2.65 -14.03
C ILE A 171 -6.21 -1.57 -13.07
N GLY A 172 -6.73 -0.35 -13.23
CA GLY A 172 -6.40 0.83 -12.44
C GLY A 172 -5.87 1.98 -13.28
N GLY A 173 -5.79 3.15 -12.68
CA GLY A 173 -5.37 4.38 -13.34
C GLY A 173 -3.85 4.49 -13.53
N GLY A 174 -3.45 5.43 -14.37
CA GLY A 174 -2.06 5.71 -14.75
C GLY A 174 -1.74 5.26 -16.17
N GLU A 175 -0.65 5.79 -16.71
CA GLU A 175 -0.15 5.44 -18.03
C GLU A 175 1.04 4.49 -17.88
N LEU A 176 1.15 3.53 -18.80
CA LEU A 176 2.22 2.55 -18.85
C LEU A 176 2.58 2.26 -20.30
N GLU A 177 3.86 2.27 -20.59
CA GLU A 177 4.35 1.88 -21.91
C GLU A 177 4.46 0.36 -21.99
N ILE A 178 3.69 -0.24 -22.90
CA ILE A 178 3.72 -1.68 -23.16
C ILE A 178 4.67 -1.97 -24.32
N PRO A 179 5.70 -2.79 -24.13
CA PRO A 179 6.61 -3.19 -25.20
C PRO A 179 5.85 -3.82 -26.38
N THR A 180 6.23 -3.46 -27.61
CA THR A 180 5.55 -3.89 -28.83
C THR A 180 5.48 -5.40 -28.97
N GLU A 181 6.50 -6.11 -28.49
CA GLU A 181 6.65 -7.57 -28.59
C GLU A 181 5.58 -8.33 -27.80
N ILE A 182 5.01 -7.72 -26.76
CA ILE A 182 3.96 -8.34 -25.93
C ILE A 182 2.62 -7.63 -25.99
N LYS A 183 2.49 -6.67 -26.90
CA LYS A 183 1.27 -5.83 -26.98
C LYS A 183 0.00 -6.65 -27.17
N ASN A 184 0.07 -7.79 -27.86
CA ASN A 184 -1.07 -8.69 -28.11
C ASN A 184 -1.35 -9.64 -26.91
N ASP A 185 -0.49 -9.63 -25.89
CA ASP A 185 -0.62 -10.46 -24.69
C ASP A 185 -0.96 -9.65 -23.45
N VAL A 186 -1.08 -8.32 -23.58
CA VAL A 186 -1.40 -7.42 -22.47
C VAL A 186 -2.71 -6.68 -22.75
N TYR A 187 -3.62 -6.77 -21.79
CA TYR A 187 -4.88 -6.02 -21.77
C TYR A 187 -4.80 -4.94 -20.71
N ASP A 188 -4.65 -3.68 -21.11
CA ASP A 188 -4.77 -2.54 -20.20
C ASP A 188 -6.21 -2.02 -20.25
N LEU A 189 -6.99 -2.35 -19.22
CA LEU A 189 -8.40 -2.00 -19.13
C LEU A 189 -8.64 -0.64 -18.47
N GLY A 190 -7.59 0.00 -17.95
CA GLY A 190 -7.74 1.26 -17.22
C GLY A 190 -8.56 1.12 -15.94
N PHE A 191 -9.30 2.16 -15.59
CA PHE A 191 -10.18 2.14 -14.44
C PHE A 191 -11.44 1.33 -14.77
N VAL A 192 -11.77 0.36 -13.95
CA VAL A 192 -12.97 -0.49 -14.09
C VAL A 192 -13.89 -0.30 -12.88
N ASP A 193 -15.18 -0.63 -13.03
CA ASP A 193 -16.13 -0.61 -11.93
C ASP A 193 -15.76 -1.63 -10.85
N LEU A 194 -16.22 -1.39 -9.63
CA LEU A 194 -15.91 -2.26 -8.47
C LEU A 194 -16.32 -3.72 -8.71
N GLN A 195 -17.47 -3.95 -9.34
CA GLN A 195 -17.93 -5.31 -9.66
C GLN A 195 -17.02 -5.97 -10.70
N ASP A 196 -16.61 -5.23 -11.74
CA ASP A 196 -15.67 -5.74 -12.74
C ASP A 196 -14.30 -6.08 -12.13
N LYS A 197 -13.85 -5.30 -11.15
CA LYS A 197 -12.62 -5.58 -10.41
C LYS A 197 -12.73 -6.93 -9.67
N TYR A 198 -13.84 -7.19 -8.98
CA TYR A 198 -14.04 -8.47 -8.29
C TYR A 198 -14.19 -9.64 -9.28
N ASP A 199 -14.87 -9.43 -10.38
CA ASP A 199 -15.00 -10.42 -11.45
C ASP A 199 -13.63 -10.72 -12.10
N ALA A 200 -12.76 -9.69 -12.26
CA ALA A 200 -11.40 -9.87 -12.74
C ALA A 200 -10.57 -10.75 -11.79
N TYR A 201 -10.65 -10.52 -10.47
CA TYR A 201 -10.01 -11.41 -9.51
C TYR A 201 -10.52 -12.84 -9.68
N GLY A 202 -11.83 -13.04 -9.73
CA GLY A 202 -12.43 -14.37 -9.91
C GLY A 202 -12.02 -15.08 -11.20
N ALA A 203 -11.76 -14.34 -12.27
CA ALA A 203 -11.35 -14.87 -13.56
C ALA A 203 -9.83 -15.11 -13.69
N ALA A 204 -9.01 -14.42 -12.89
CA ALA A 204 -7.55 -14.50 -12.95
C ALA A 204 -7.00 -15.86 -12.50
N THR A 205 -5.84 -16.22 -13.00
CA THR A 205 -5.05 -17.34 -12.47
C THR A 205 -4.43 -16.98 -11.13
N LEU A 206 -3.87 -15.78 -11.03
CA LEU A 206 -3.31 -15.19 -9.82
C LEU A 206 -3.31 -13.65 -9.92
N LEU A 207 -3.20 -12.99 -8.77
CA LEU A 207 -2.86 -11.58 -8.70
C LEU A 207 -1.34 -11.42 -8.57
N CYS A 208 -0.73 -10.54 -9.36
CA CYS A 208 0.65 -10.11 -9.14
C CYS A 208 0.67 -8.70 -8.54
N GLN A 209 1.29 -8.56 -7.36
CA GLN A 209 1.50 -7.29 -6.66
C GLN A 209 3.01 -7.02 -6.51
N PRO A 210 3.62 -6.31 -7.46
CA PRO A 210 5.07 -6.15 -7.52
C PRO A 210 5.62 -5.01 -6.67
N SER A 211 4.78 -4.32 -5.88
CA SER A 211 5.18 -3.20 -5.03
C SER A 211 6.29 -3.57 -4.06
N LYS A 212 7.27 -2.68 -3.92
CA LYS A 212 8.34 -2.82 -2.92
C LYS A 212 7.95 -2.25 -1.56
N ASN A 213 7.01 -1.32 -1.55
CA ASN A 213 6.56 -0.61 -0.35
C ASN A 213 5.05 -0.68 -0.23
N GLU A 214 4.57 -1.32 0.82
CA GLU A 214 3.16 -1.38 1.22
C GLU A 214 3.08 -1.38 2.73
N SER A 215 2.07 -0.70 3.28
CA SER A 215 1.73 -0.79 4.69
C SER A 215 0.64 -1.82 4.97
N PHE A 216 -0.14 -2.21 3.95
CA PHE A 216 -1.16 -3.26 4.03
C PHE A 216 -1.33 -4.00 2.69
N SER A 217 -2.09 -3.49 1.75
CA SER A 217 -2.47 -4.04 0.43
C SER A 217 -3.83 -4.73 0.39
N PHE A 218 -4.89 -3.93 0.23
CA PHE A 218 -6.25 -4.43 0.06
C PHE A 218 -6.41 -5.39 -1.13
N VAL A 219 -5.69 -5.17 -2.22
CA VAL A 219 -5.81 -6.01 -3.43
C VAL A 219 -5.41 -7.46 -3.20
N ILE A 220 -4.49 -7.72 -2.26
CA ILE A 220 -4.14 -9.09 -1.85
C ILE A 220 -5.32 -9.74 -1.12
N MET A 221 -5.93 -9.02 -0.19
CA MET A 221 -7.07 -9.53 0.58
C MET A 221 -8.28 -9.76 -0.33
N GLU A 222 -8.54 -8.86 -1.28
CA GLU A 222 -9.60 -9.01 -2.29
C GLU A 222 -9.35 -10.24 -3.18
N SER A 223 -8.10 -10.47 -3.61
CA SER A 223 -7.72 -11.66 -4.39
C SER A 223 -7.99 -12.95 -3.61
N TRP A 224 -7.61 -13.01 -2.33
CA TRP A 224 -7.87 -14.16 -1.47
C TRP A 224 -9.36 -14.40 -1.22
N LEU A 225 -10.16 -13.35 -1.04
CA LEU A 225 -11.63 -13.48 -0.95
C LEU A 225 -12.22 -14.06 -2.23
N CYS A 226 -11.60 -13.76 -3.38
CA CYS A 226 -11.95 -14.40 -4.66
C CYS A 226 -11.25 -15.76 -4.88
N ARG A 227 -10.61 -16.33 -3.86
CA ARG A 227 -9.91 -17.64 -3.89
C ARG A 227 -8.79 -17.69 -4.93
N ARG A 228 -8.07 -16.59 -5.13
CA ARG A 228 -6.93 -16.53 -6.04
C ARG A 228 -5.63 -16.29 -5.28
N PRO A 229 -4.60 -17.09 -5.59
CA PRO A 229 -3.29 -16.89 -4.99
C PRO A 229 -2.66 -15.58 -5.47
N VAL A 230 -1.63 -15.14 -4.76
CA VAL A 230 -0.92 -13.91 -5.11
C VAL A 230 0.57 -14.18 -5.34
N LEU A 231 1.17 -13.38 -6.22
CA LEU A 231 2.62 -13.30 -6.39
C LEU A 231 3.05 -11.90 -5.97
N VAL A 232 3.93 -11.80 -4.98
CA VAL A 232 4.37 -10.51 -4.42
C VAL A 232 5.87 -10.31 -4.57
N HIS A 233 6.33 -9.08 -4.37
CA HIS A 233 7.76 -8.77 -4.42
C HIS A 233 8.43 -9.19 -3.10
N GLU A 234 9.49 -10.00 -3.19
CA GLU A 234 10.25 -10.49 -2.01
C GLU A 234 10.76 -9.36 -1.10
N GLY A 235 11.14 -8.22 -1.68
CA GLY A 235 11.63 -7.06 -0.94
C GLY A 235 10.56 -6.25 -0.21
N CYS A 236 9.26 -6.57 -0.37
CA CYS A 236 8.19 -5.94 0.38
C CYS A 236 7.88 -6.74 1.65
N ALA A 237 8.40 -6.31 2.79
CA ALA A 237 8.29 -7.03 4.06
C ALA A 237 6.83 -7.34 4.44
N VAL A 238 5.91 -6.39 4.24
CA VAL A 238 4.48 -6.54 4.61
C VAL A 238 3.80 -7.59 3.75
N THR A 239 3.86 -7.49 2.43
CA THR A 239 3.17 -8.43 1.53
C THR A 239 3.82 -9.82 1.57
N LYS A 240 5.14 -9.89 1.71
CA LYS A 240 5.87 -11.15 1.95
C LYS A 240 5.41 -11.82 3.25
N ASN A 241 5.27 -11.06 4.33
CA ASN A 241 4.76 -11.57 5.60
C ASN A 241 3.35 -12.16 5.46
N PHE A 242 2.42 -11.43 4.81
CA PHE A 242 1.07 -11.93 4.56
C PHE A 242 1.07 -13.26 3.80
N VAL A 243 1.82 -13.33 2.72
CA VAL A 243 1.91 -14.56 1.91
C VAL A 243 2.48 -15.73 2.71
N SER A 244 3.55 -15.48 3.47
CA SER A 244 4.23 -16.51 4.27
C SER A 244 3.34 -17.03 5.41
N CYS A 245 2.65 -16.13 6.13
CA CYS A 245 1.80 -16.51 7.26
C CYS A 245 0.53 -17.25 6.83
N CYS A 246 -0.05 -16.88 5.67
CA CYS A 246 -1.33 -17.43 5.21
C CYS A 246 -1.17 -18.55 4.18
N ASN A 247 0.05 -18.83 3.70
CA ASN A 247 0.30 -19.75 2.57
C ASN A 247 -0.58 -19.42 1.34
N GLY A 248 -0.79 -18.12 1.10
CA GLY A 248 -1.75 -17.63 0.11
C GLY A 248 -1.13 -17.25 -1.24
N GLY A 249 0.14 -17.61 -1.49
CA GLY A 249 0.84 -17.28 -2.72
C GLY A 249 2.35 -17.51 -2.64
N LEU A 250 3.08 -16.77 -3.49
CA LEU A 250 4.55 -16.85 -3.62
C LEU A 250 5.18 -15.45 -3.60
N TYR A 251 6.50 -15.37 -3.36
CA TYR A 251 7.33 -14.17 -3.43
C TYR A 251 8.70 -14.46 -4.05
#